data_d82a980418a2bef91e3450c9c4d90cca
#
_entry.id   d82a980418a2bef91e3450c9c4d90cca
#
_cell.length_a   1.000
_cell.length_b   1.000
_cell.length_c   1.000
_cell.angle_alpha   90.00
_cell.angle_beta   90.00
_cell.angle_gamma   90.00
#
_symmetry.space_group_name_H-M   'P 1'
#
loop_
_entity.id
_entity.type
_entity.pdbx_description
1 polymer ?
#
loop_
_entity_poly.entity_id
_entity_poly.type
_entity_poly.pdbx_seq_one_letter_code
_entity_poly.pdbx_strand_id
1 'polypeptide(L)'
;MAGWDVHTHLIPPTVLSAAQRGEFGLSVDNGALVVDRERLPLGRLADPAALLHWISEQDLDGAVVSVPPALFRYDAGIEWAELVNQGLRELATPQLRVLAHLPLLDAAAPAVAVSLAQEGVFGGFALGTPSYAGLDPVWRVLDALDAFTLIHPGHSDDERLDSFYLSNLLGNPYETGLAAASLVFADVPGRFPGIRFCLCHGGGVTAAVAGRWQRGIDQARPGIAPVSLPVADALRRFYVDDLVHDDAVLELLTKTFGPGRVLAGSDWPFPMGSDGVSAARSATAEVLTRPLAKEVAEW
;
A
#
# COMPACT_ATOMS: atom_id res chain seq x y z
N MET A 1 19.76 -16.11 1.04
CA MET A 1 19.60 -14.83 1.75
C MET A 1 18.16 -14.77 2.17
N ALA A 2 17.90 -14.54 3.44
CA ALA A 2 16.57 -14.24 3.91
C ALA A 2 16.12 -12.94 3.25
N GLY A 3 14.83 -12.67 3.20
CA GLY A 3 14.26 -11.52 2.48
C GLY A 3 13.20 -10.83 3.32
N TRP A 4 12.38 -10.01 2.69
CA TRP A 4 11.39 -9.19 3.37
C TRP A 4 9.98 -9.51 2.86
N ASP A 5 9.03 -9.55 3.80
CA ASP A 5 7.59 -9.50 3.48
C ASP A 5 7.19 -8.04 3.24
N VAL A 6 6.70 -7.68 2.04
CA VAL A 6 6.39 -6.29 1.71
C VAL A 6 4.99 -5.84 2.11
N HIS A 7 4.17 -6.74 2.64
CA HIS A 7 2.75 -6.50 2.87
C HIS A 7 2.30 -7.10 4.22
N THR A 8 2.44 -6.32 5.29
CA THR A 8 1.95 -6.68 6.63
C THR A 8 1.31 -5.48 7.32
N HIS A 9 0.49 -5.77 8.34
CA HIS A 9 -0.29 -4.75 9.03
C HIS A 9 -0.15 -4.81 10.54
N LEU A 10 0.00 -3.62 11.15
CA LEU A 10 -0.13 -3.44 12.60
C LEU A 10 -0.95 -2.17 12.89
N ILE A 11 -1.73 -2.21 13.96
CA ILE A 11 -2.41 -1.02 14.50
C ILE A 11 -1.41 -0.26 15.37
N PRO A 12 -1.13 1.02 15.07
CA PRO A 12 -0.22 1.83 15.87
C PRO A 12 -0.69 1.97 17.33
N PRO A 13 0.20 1.91 18.33
CA PRO A 13 -0.16 2.02 19.77
C PRO A 13 -0.89 3.32 20.09
N THR A 14 -0.55 4.42 19.42
CA THR A 14 -1.21 5.72 19.58
C THR A 14 -2.69 5.68 19.15
N VAL A 15 -3.00 4.93 18.09
CA VAL A 15 -4.38 4.72 17.63
C VAL A 15 -5.20 3.94 18.66
N LEU A 16 -4.62 2.91 19.26
CA LEU A 16 -5.29 2.15 20.34
C LEU A 16 -5.54 3.03 21.55
N SER A 17 -4.55 3.85 21.92
CA SER A 17 -4.67 4.80 23.04
C SER A 17 -5.76 5.85 22.76
N ALA A 18 -5.84 6.37 21.53
CA ALA A 18 -6.91 7.30 21.12
C ALA A 18 -8.30 6.62 21.17
N ALA A 19 -8.41 5.37 20.71
CA ALA A 19 -9.66 4.60 20.76
C ALA A 19 -10.13 4.36 22.20
N GLN A 20 -9.22 4.11 23.14
CA GLN A 20 -9.55 3.97 24.57
C GLN A 20 -10.07 5.27 25.18
N ARG A 21 -9.66 6.42 24.65
CA ARG A 21 -10.16 7.75 25.06
C ARG A 21 -11.41 8.21 24.29
N GLY A 22 -11.84 7.44 23.27
CA GLY A 22 -12.98 7.81 22.41
C GLY A 22 -12.68 8.97 21.46
N GLU A 23 -11.40 9.19 21.13
CA GLU A 23 -10.96 10.24 20.21
C GLU A 23 -11.13 9.80 18.75
N PHE A 24 -11.22 10.75 17.82
CA PHE A 24 -11.39 10.53 16.37
C PHE A 24 -12.59 9.62 16.01
N GLY A 25 -13.61 9.52 16.86
CA GLY A 25 -14.74 8.61 16.63
C GLY A 25 -14.38 7.12 16.78
N LEU A 26 -13.21 6.80 17.32
CA LEU A 26 -12.78 5.44 17.57
C LEU A 26 -13.30 4.89 18.89
N SER A 27 -13.44 3.57 18.97
CA SER A 27 -13.69 2.87 20.25
C SER A 27 -13.08 1.48 20.22
N VAL A 28 -12.97 0.89 21.42
CA VAL A 28 -12.62 -0.52 21.56
C VAL A 28 -13.84 -1.26 22.11
N ASP A 29 -14.30 -2.28 21.39
CA ASP A 29 -15.45 -3.08 21.77
C ASP A 29 -15.19 -4.56 21.53
N ASN A 30 -15.40 -5.41 22.55
CA ASN A 30 -15.25 -6.87 22.50
C ASN A 30 -13.95 -7.34 21.83
N GLY A 31 -12.80 -6.72 22.16
CA GLY A 31 -11.50 -7.09 21.62
C GLY A 31 -11.26 -6.68 20.16
N ALA A 32 -12.05 -5.75 19.64
CA ALA A 32 -11.86 -5.14 18.32
C ALA A 32 -11.74 -3.63 18.44
N LEU A 33 -10.91 -3.02 17.59
CA LEU A 33 -10.93 -1.60 17.29
C LEU A 33 -12.11 -1.34 16.35
N VAL A 34 -12.99 -0.43 16.73
CA VAL A 34 -14.11 0.03 15.90
C VAL A 34 -13.70 1.34 15.24
N VAL A 35 -13.75 1.36 13.91
CA VAL A 35 -13.42 2.50 13.05
C VAL A 35 -14.58 2.66 12.07
N ASP A 36 -15.36 3.72 12.22
CA ASP A 36 -16.56 3.96 11.42
C ASP A 36 -17.52 2.74 11.45
N ARG A 37 -17.64 1.99 10.36
CA ARG A 37 -18.46 0.77 10.26
C ARG A 37 -17.65 -0.51 10.38
N GLU A 38 -16.33 -0.41 10.41
CA GLU A 38 -15.42 -1.56 10.41
C GLU A 38 -15.03 -1.96 11.82
N ARG A 39 -14.75 -3.26 11.98
CA ARG A 39 -14.29 -3.86 13.24
C ARG A 39 -13.00 -4.62 12.96
N LEU A 40 -11.89 -4.11 13.45
CA LEU A 40 -10.58 -4.72 13.32
C LEU A 40 -10.29 -5.54 14.59
N PRO A 41 -10.22 -6.89 14.51
CA PRO A 41 -9.82 -7.71 15.64
C PRO A 41 -8.44 -7.30 16.15
N LEU A 42 -8.32 -6.95 17.43
CA LEU A 42 -7.05 -6.49 17.98
C LEU A 42 -6.00 -7.60 17.91
N GLY A 43 -6.21 -8.73 18.53
CA GLY A 43 -5.37 -9.92 18.45
C GLY A 43 -3.96 -9.66 17.90
N ARG A 44 -3.65 -10.30 16.78
CA ARG A 44 -2.36 -10.15 16.10
C ARG A 44 -2.11 -8.74 15.52
N LEU A 45 -3.15 -8.01 15.14
CA LEU A 45 -3.01 -6.64 14.62
C LEU A 45 -2.46 -5.65 15.65
N ALA A 46 -2.59 -5.94 16.95
CA ALA A 46 -2.08 -5.11 18.03
C ALA A 46 -0.84 -5.72 18.71
N ASP A 47 -0.25 -6.77 18.14
CA ASP A 47 0.85 -7.52 18.72
C ASP A 47 2.08 -7.57 17.82
N PRO A 48 3.01 -6.61 17.96
CA PRO A 48 4.28 -6.61 17.22
C PRO A 48 5.13 -7.86 17.47
N ALA A 49 5.03 -8.48 18.68
CA ALA A 49 5.79 -9.68 18.99
C ALA A 49 5.29 -10.89 18.19
N ALA A 50 3.98 -10.97 17.91
CA ALA A 50 3.42 -11.99 17.03
C ALA A 50 3.92 -11.83 15.57
N LEU A 51 4.11 -10.58 15.08
CA LEU A 51 4.71 -10.35 13.77
C LEU A 51 6.20 -10.74 13.74
N LEU A 52 6.96 -10.39 14.77
CA LEU A 52 8.37 -10.81 14.87
C LEU A 52 8.51 -12.33 14.92
N HIS A 53 7.58 -13.01 15.59
CA HIS A 53 7.53 -14.48 15.60
C HIS A 53 7.24 -15.05 14.20
N TRP A 54 6.25 -14.48 13.49
CA TRP A 54 5.96 -14.82 12.09
C TRP A 54 7.18 -14.66 11.18
N ILE A 55 7.89 -13.53 11.24
CA ILE A 55 9.12 -13.29 10.50
C ILE A 55 10.15 -14.41 10.75
N SER A 56 10.32 -14.79 12.01
CA SER A 56 11.23 -15.87 12.40
C SER A 56 10.79 -17.24 11.87
N GLU A 57 9.49 -17.56 11.92
CA GLU A 57 8.94 -18.81 11.38
C GLU A 57 9.09 -18.91 9.86
N GLN A 58 9.05 -17.78 9.16
CA GLN A 58 9.20 -17.71 7.70
C GLN A 58 10.67 -17.57 7.24
N ASP A 59 11.64 -17.58 8.17
CA ASP A 59 13.07 -17.37 7.87
C ASP A 59 13.31 -16.07 7.07
N LEU A 60 12.68 -14.96 7.52
CA LEU A 60 12.81 -13.64 6.89
C LEU A 60 13.73 -12.72 7.69
N ASP A 61 14.35 -11.75 7.01
CA ASP A 61 15.11 -10.66 7.63
C ASP A 61 14.20 -9.64 8.29
N GLY A 62 12.96 -9.49 7.80
CA GLY A 62 11.99 -8.55 8.33
C GLY A 62 10.71 -8.44 7.52
N ALA A 63 9.87 -7.50 7.93
CA ALA A 63 8.61 -7.17 7.27
C ALA A 63 8.43 -5.65 7.10
N VAL A 64 7.71 -5.27 6.06
CA VAL A 64 7.24 -3.92 5.80
C VAL A 64 5.85 -3.77 6.40
N VAL A 65 5.71 -2.83 7.32
CA VAL A 65 4.49 -2.64 8.09
C VAL A 65 3.74 -1.39 7.63
N SER A 66 2.49 -1.56 7.26
CA SER A 66 1.53 -0.47 7.06
C SER A 66 0.38 -0.56 8.07
N VAL A 67 -0.42 0.49 8.16
CA VAL A 67 -1.66 0.42 8.92
C VAL A 67 -2.69 -0.44 8.20
N PRO A 68 -3.64 -1.09 8.91
CA PRO A 68 -4.81 -1.71 8.30
C PRO A 68 -5.61 -0.71 7.46
N PRO A 69 -6.26 -1.14 6.35
CA PRO A 69 -6.94 -0.24 5.40
C PRO A 69 -7.96 0.70 6.03
N ALA A 70 -8.72 0.25 7.03
CA ALA A 70 -9.69 1.08 7.76
C ALA A 70 -9.07 2.33 8.42
N LEU A 71 -7.74 2.38 8.56
CA LEU A 71 -7.02 3.52 9.14
C LEU A 71 -6.52 4.54 8.11
N PHE A 72 -6.78 4.35 6.80
CA PHE A 72 -6.47 5.36 5.77
C PHE A 72 -7.42 6.58 5.75
N ARG A 73 -7.99 6.96 6.83
CA ARG A 73 -9.03 8.00 7.01
C ARG A 73 -8.53 9.39 6.58
N TYR A 74 -8.55 9.66 5.27
CA TYR A 74 -8.06 10.94 4.72
C TYR A 74 -8.94 12.15 5.06
N ASP A 75 -10.20 11.92 5.43
CA ASP A 75 -11.15 12.91 5.94
C ASP A 75 -10.87 13.35 7.37
N ALA A 76 -10.10 12.57 8.14
CA ALA A 76 -9.73 12.88 9.51
C ALA A 76 -8.55 13.90 9.63
N GLY A 77 -7.97 14.33 8.50
CA GLY A 77 -7.03 15.43 8.41
C GLY A 77 -5.62 15.14 8.92
N ILE A 78 -4.83 16.22 9.06
CA ILE A 78 -3.41 16.14 9.39
C ILE A 78 -3.15 15.59 10.80
N GLU A 79 -4.00 15.94 11.77
CA GLU A 79 -3.87 15.48 13.17
C GLU A 79 -3.99 13.96 13.28
N TRP A 80 -4.84 13.36 12.44
CA TRP A 80 -4.93 11.90 12.31
C TRP A 80 -3.64 11.31 11.74
N ALA A 81 -3.10 11.90 10.68
CA ALA A 81 -1.86 11.42 10.08
C ALA A 81 -0.68 11.52 11.06
N GLU A 82 -0.60 12.58 11.85
CA GLU A 82 0.41 12.76 12.90
C GLU A 82 0.28 11.68 13.99
N LEU A 83 -0.95 11.41 14.48
CA LEU A 83 -1.21 10.38 15.47
C LEU A 83 -0.78 8.99 14.97
N VAL A 84 -1.15 8.65 13.74
CA VAL A 84 -0.79 7.37 13.10
C VAL A 84 0.72 7.24 12.95
N ASN A 85 1.38 8.26 12.40
CA ASN A 85 2.82 8.23 12.17
C ASN A 85 3.63 8.20 13.46
N GLN A 86 3.15 8.86 14.54
CA GLN A 86 3.77 8.74 15.84
C GLN A 86 3.80 7.28 16.32
N GLY A 87 2.69 6.59 16.25
CA GLY A 87 2.65 5.18 16.67
C GLY A 87 3.40 4.24 15.72
N LEU A 88 3.47 4.54 14.41
CA LEU A 88 4.31 3.79 13.47
C LEU A 88 5.80 3.94 13.83
N ARG A 89 6.27 5.13 14.28
CA ARG A 89 7.65 5.28 14.77
C ARG A 89 7.95 4.39 15.96
N GLU A 90 6.99 4.21 16.86
CA GLU A 90 7.13 3.33 18.03
C GLU A 90 7.24 1.85 17.64
N LEU A 91 6.67 1.44 16.49
CA LEU A 91 6.73 0.08 15.96
C LEU A 91 8.03 -0.20 15.18
N ALA A 92 8.74 0.86 14.74
CA ALA A 92 9.91 0.71 13.89
C ALA A 92 11.06 0.00 14.61
N THR A 93 11.59 -1.05 13.99
CA THR A 93 12.77 -1.80 14.44
C THR A 93 13.64 -2.17 13.24
N PRO A 94 14.84 -2.73 13.42
CA PRO A 94 15.61 -3.26 12.28
C PRO A 94 14.87 -4.32 11.45
N GLN A 95 13.93 -5.05 12.06
CA GLN A 95 13.13 -6.09 11.39
C GLN A 95 11.74 -5.61 10.96
N LEU A 96 11.24 -4.48 11.47
CA LEU A 96 9.96 -3.89 11.13
C LEU A 96 10.17 -2.51 10.48
N ARG A 97 10.09 -2.47 9.15
CA ARG A 97 10.19 -1.23 8.38
C ARG A 97 8.81 -0.65 8.16
N VAL A 98 8.52 0.44 8.84
CA VAL A 98 7.21 1.07 8.80
C VAL A 98 7.05 1.97 7.58
N LEU A 99 5.85 1.98 6.99
CA LEU A 99 5.45 2.89 5.93
C LEU A 99 4.64 4.04 6.51
N ALA A 100 5.03 5.27 6.18
CA ALA A 100 4.34 6.45 6.65
C ALA A 100 2.94 6.59 6.03
N HIS A 101 2.02 7.12 6.82
CA HIS A 101 0.69 7.53 6.38
C HIS A 101 0.70 9.01 5.97
N LEU A 102 0.14 9.34 4.80
CA LEU A 102 0.04 10.73 4.31
C LEU A 102 -1.41 11.22 4.37
N PRO A 103 -1.65 12.48 4.75
CA PRO A 103 -2.97 13.11 4.65
C PRO A 103 -3.27 13.51 3.20
N LEU A 104 -3.49 12.55 2.29
CA LEU A 104 -3.50 12.76 0.83
C LEU A 104 -4.45 13.85 0.34
N LEU A 105 -5.57 14.08 1.05
CA LEU A 105 -6.56 15.09 0.68
C LEU A 105 -6.27 16.47 1.27
N ASP A 106 -5.22 16.59 2.09
CA ASP A 106 -4.76 17.87 2.65
C ASP A 106 -3.68 18.50 1.76
N ALA A 107 -3.75 19.82 1.58
CA ALA A 107 -2.77 20.57 0.80
C ALA A 107 -1.35 20.50 1.38
N ALA A 108 -1.21 20.16 2.66
CA ALA A 108 0.08 19.99 3.32
C ALA A 108 0.74 18.62 3.04
N ALA A 109 0.05 17.67 2.40
CA ALA A 109 0.56 16.32 2.16
C ALA A 109 1.98 16.27 1.56
N PRO A 110 2.35 17.13 0.56
CA PRO A 110 3.72 17.16 0.05
C PRO A 110 4.76 17.56 1.10
N ALA A 111 4.47 18.57 1.91
CA ALA A 111 5.36 19.03 2.98
C ALA A 111 5.50 17.99 4.09
N VAL A 112 4.41 17.31 4.44
CA VAL A 112 4.40 16.19 5.39
C VAL A 112 5.28 15.05 4.87
N ALA A 113 5.20 14.70 3.58
CA ALA A 113 6.03 13.66 3.00
C ALA A 113 7.54 13.98 3.11
N VAL A 114 7.93 15.23 2.84
CA VAL A 114 9.32 15.69 3.01
C VAL A 114 9.76 15.58 4.47
N SER A 115 8.95 16.05 5.41
CA SER A 115 9.26 16.01 6.84
C SER A 115 9.48 14.57 7.33
N LEU A 116 8.58 13.66 6.97
CA LEU A 116 8.66 12.24 7.34
C LEU A 116 9.90 11.55 6.74
N ALA A 117 10.28 11.90 5.51
CA ALA A 117 11.48 11.37 4.88
C ALA A 117 12.76 11.81 5.61
N GLN A 118 12.82 13.07 6.06
CA GLN A 118 13.97 13.64 6.79
C GLN A 118 14.21 12.97 8.14
N GLU A 119 13.19 12.40 8.77
CA GLU A 119 13.33 11.63 10.01
C GLU A 119 14.20 10.38 9.84
N GLY A 120 14.19 9.76 8.67
CA GLY A 120 14.97 8.56 8.35
C GLY A 120 14.52 7.28 9.07
N VAL A 121 13.27 7.28 9.59
CA VAL A 121 12.64 6.14 10.28
C VAL A 121 11.81 5.32 9.28
N PHE A 122 11.12 6.01 8.37
CA PHE A 122 10.18 5.37 7.44
C PHE A 122 10.90 4.77 6.23
N GLY A 123 10.46 3.56 5.82
CA GLY A 123 10.96 2.87 4.62
C GLY A 123 10.27 3.31 3.33
N GLY A 124 9.20 4.09 3.43
CA GLY A 124 8.36 4.53 2.32
C GLY A 124 7.00 5.01 2.82
N PHE A 125 6.01 4.96 1.94
CA PHE A 125 4.64 5.40 2.22
C PHE A 125 3.64 4.29 1.92
N ALA A 126 2.55 4.24 2.69
CA ALA A 126 1.39 3.42 2.37
C ALA A 126 0.21 4.34 2.03
N LEU A 127 -0.40 4.09 0.88
CA LEU A 127 -1.51 4.90 0.37
C LEU A 127 -2.72 4.01 0.11
N GLY A 128 -3.89 4.48 0.53
CA GLY A 128 -5.18 3.91 0.13
C GLY A 128 -5.54 4.30 -1.31
N THR A 129 -6.74 3.97 -1.72
CA THR A 129 -7.25 4.18 -3.08
C THR A 129 -8.33 5.27 -3.18
N PRO A 130 -8.12 6.49 -2.62
CA PRO A 130 -9.02 7.60 -2.88
C PRO A 130 -8.87 8.07 -4.33
N SER A 131 -9.62 9.09 -4.73
CA SER A 131 -9.32 9.76 -6.00
C SER A 131 -7.91 10.33 -6.00
N TYR A 132 -7.13 10.00 -7.02
CA TYR A 132 -5.77 10.52 -7.21
C TYR A 132 -5.73 11.83 -8.03
N ALA A 133 -6.89 12.41 -8.31
CA ALA A 133 -6.96 13.69 -9.01
C ALA A 133 -6.29 14.80 -8.18
N GLY A 134 -5.45 15.60 -8.81
CA GLY A 134 -4.79 16.73 -8.17
C GLY A 134 -3.57 16.37 -7.29
N LEU A 135 -3.15 15.11 -7.21
CA LEU A 135 -2.02 14.68 -6.40
C LEU A 135 -0.63 14.89 -7.04
N ASP A 136 -0.53 15.57 -8.17
CA ASP A 136 0.77 15.88 -8.81
C ASP A 136 1.82 16.47 -7.85
N PRO A 137 1.48 17.38 -6.89
CA PRO A 137 2.46 17.85 -5.92
C PRO A 137 3.00 16.74 -5.02
N VAL A 138 2.16 15.78 -4.63
CA VAL A 138 2.58 14.60 -3.85
C VAL A 138 3.48 13.72 -4.69
N TRP A 139 3.06 13.40 -5.94
CA TRP A 139 3.86 12.55 -6.83
C TRP A 139 5.24 13.12 -7.09
N ARG A 140 5.36 14.43 -7.22
CA ARG A 140 6.64 15.11 -7.42
C ARG A 140 7.60 14.91 -6.25
N VAL A 141 7.09 14.99 -5.02
CA VAL A 141 7.88 14.72 -3.82
C VAL A 141 8.28 13.25 -3.73
N LEU A 142 7.33 12.32 -3.92
CA LEU A 142 7.62 10.89 -3.84
C LEU A 142 8.63 10.44 -4.92
N ASP A 143 8.58 11.04 -6.11
CA ASP A 143 9.54 10.83 -7.20
C ASP A 143 10.95 11.28 -6.78
N ALA A 144 11.08 12.49 -6.25
CA ALA A 144 12.37 13.02 -5.79
C ALA A 144 12.96 12.23 -4.61
N LEU A 145 12.11 11.60 -3.81
CA LEU A 145 12.52 10.73 -2.69
C LEU A 145 12.90 9.31 -3.14
N ASP A 146 12.72 8.95 -4.42
CA ASP A 146 12.81 7.56 -4.89
C ASP A 146 11.96 6.64 -3.98
N ALA A 147 10.75 7.08 -3.66
CA ALA A 147 9.97 6.51 -2.58
C ALA A 147 9.37 5.14 -2.93
N PHE A 148 9.54 4.15 -2.04
CA PHE A 148 8.70 2.97 -2.05
C PHE A 148 7.30 3.37 -1.60
N THR A 149 6.29 3.02 -2.40
CA THR A 149 4.90 3.43 -2.16
C THR A 149 3.97 2.24 -2.35
N LEU A 150 3.52 1.68 -1.22
CA LEU A 150 2.55 0.60 -1.20
C LEU A 150 1.16 1.18 -1.47
N ILE A 151 0.46 0.65 -2.46
CA ILE A 151 -0.93 0.99 -2.77
C ILE A 151 -1.81 -0.15 -2.26
N HIS A 152 -2.56 0.13 -1.21
CA HIS A 152 -3.46 -0.84 -0.61
C HIS A 152 -4.91 -0.39 -0.79
N PRO A 153 -5.84 -1.27 -1.23
CA PRO A 153 -7.24 -0.91 -1.39
C PRO A 153 -7.86 -0.53 -0.04
N GLY A 154 -8.72 0.48 -0.07
CA GLY A 154 -9.64 0.79 1.01
C GLY A 154 -10.97 0.03 0.85
N HIS A 155 -11.96 0.42 1.66
CA HIS A 155 -13.32 -0.08 1.52
C HIS A 155 -13.93 0.41 0.20
N SER A 156 -14.67 -0.46 -0.50
CA SER A 156 -15.50 -0.05 -1.64
C SER A 156 -16.90 0.28 -1.16
N ASP A 157 -17.43 1.44 -1.56
CA ASP A 157 -18.79 1.90 -1.22
C ASP A 157 -19.89 1.23 -2.06
N ASP A 158 -19.57 0.21 -2.85
CA ASP A 158 -20.55 -0.50 -3.67
C ASP A 158 -21.35 -1.51 -2.83
N GLU A 159 -22.59 -1.16 -2.48
CA GLU A 159 -23.50 -1.99 -1.68
C GLU A 159 -23.73 -3.41 -2.25
N ARG A 160 -23.44 -3.64 -3.55
CA ARG A 160 -23.53 -4.96 -4.17
C ARG A 160 -22.47 -5.93 -3.63
N LEU A 161 -21.45 -5.40 -2.97
CA LEU A 161 -20.34 -6.17 -2.37
C LEU A 161 -20.62 -6.60 -0.91
N ASP A 162 -21.74 -6.19 -0.31
CA ASP A 162 -22.05 -6.47 1.10
C ASP A 162 -22.38 -7.94 1.37
N SER A 163 -22.74 -8.71 0.34
CA SER A 163 -23.05 -10.14 0.47
C SER A 163 -21.87 -11.03 0.10
N PHE A 164 -21.85 -12.26 0.63
CA PHE A 164 -20.89 -13.32 0.26
C PHE A 164 -19.42 -12.94 0.47
N TYR A 165 -19.14 -12.03 1.38
CA TYR A 165 -17.79 -11.52 1.62
C TYR A 165 -17.16 -10.87 0.36
N LEU A 166 -17.98 -10.39 -0.58
CA LEU A 166 -17.51 -9.82 -1.85
C LEU A 166 -16.70 -8.53 -1.68
N SER A 167 -16.91 -7.79 -0.60
CA SER A 167 -16.06 -6.62 -0.28
C SER A 167 -14.58 -6.97 -0.27
N ASN A 168 -14.22 -8.14 0.26
CA ASN A 168 -12.85 -8.64 0.23
C ASN A 168 -12.55 -9.41 -1.06
N LEU A 169 -13.38 -10.41 -1.43
CA LEU A 169 -13.09 -11.34 -2.53
C LEU A 169 -13.06 -10.66 -3.91
N LEU A 170 -13.78 -9.56 -4.09
CA LEU A 170 -13.87 -8.83 -5.35
C LEU A 170 -13.56 -7.33 -5.17
N GLY A 171 -14.01 -6.71 -4.09
CA GLY A 171 -13.83 -5.28 -3.84
C GLY A 171 -12.35 -4.90 -3.75
N ASN A 172 -11.55 -5.58 -2.95
CA ASN A 172 -10.13 -5.29 -2.84
C ASN A 172 -9.38 -5.41 -4.18
N PRO A 173 -9.50 -6.51 -4.96
CA PRO A 173 -8.90 -6.59 -6.29
C PRO A 173 -9.43 -5.54 -7.27
N TYR A 174 -10.70 -5.16 -7.18
CA TYR A 174 -11.31 -4.11 -8.01
C TYR A 174 -10.71 -2.74 -7.69
N GLU A 175 -10.69 -2.34 -6.42
CA GLU A 175 -10.15 -1.05 -5.98
C GLU A 175 -8.65 -0.90 -6.32
N THR A 176 -7.86 -1.97 -6.15
CA THR A 176 -6.45 -1.99 -6.57
C THR A 176 -6.33 -1.77 -8.09
N GLY A 177 -7.18 -2.45 -8.88
CA GLY A 177 -7.19 -2.26 -10.33
C GLY A 177 -7.64 -0.86 -10.75
N LEU A 178 -8.58 -0.25 -10.04
CA LEU A 178 -9.03 1.13 -10.26
C LEU A 178 -7.91 2.13 -9.96
N ALA A 179 -7.17 1.93 -8.87
CA ALA A 179 -6.00 2.74 -8.52
C ALA A 179 -4.92 2.64 -9.61
N ALA A 180 -4.58 1.42 -10.03
CA ALA A 180 -3.61 1.20 -11.10
C ALA A 180 -4.03 1.87 -12.42
N ALA A 181 -5.31 1.75 -12.81
CA ALA A 181 -5.86 2.43 -13.98
C ALA A 181 -5.72 3.95 -13.88
N SER A 182 -6.07 4.51 -12.72
CA SER A 182 -5.99 5.95 -12.46
C SER A 182 -4.56 6.46 -12.60
N LEU A 183 -3.58 5.75 -12.05
CA LEU A 183 -2.16 6.09 -12.17
C LEU A 183 -1.68 6.00 -13.62
N VAL A 184 -2.05 4.95 -14.37
CA VAL A 184 -1.66 4.76 -15.77
C VAL A 184 -2.28 5.83 -16.67
N PHE A 185 -3.58 6.10 -16.56
CA PHE A 185 -4.27 7.08 -17.39
C PHE A 185 -3.94 8.54 -17.04
N ALA A 186 -3.47 8.81 -15.81
CA ALA A 186 -2.90 10.10 -15.43
C ALA A 186 -1.41 10.23 -15.80
N ASP A 187 -0.85 9.24 -16.49
CA ASP A 187 0.57 9.17 -16.91
C ASP A 187 1.56 9.31 -15.72
N VAL A 188 1.15 8.91 -14.52
CA VAL A 188 1.99 9.01 -13.32
C VAL A 188 3.28 8.20 -13.45
N PRO A 189 3.28 6.94 -13.93
CA PRO A 189 4.51 6.18 -14.10
C PRO A 189 5.47 6.79 -15.15
N GLY A 190 4.93 7.48 -16.15
CA GLY A 190 5.73 8.16 -17.18
C GLY A 190 6.35 9.46 -16.69
N ARG A 191 5.59 10.25 -15.94
CA ARG A 191 5.97 11.58 -15.45
C ARG A 191 6.82 11.54 -14.19
N PHE A 192 6.67 10.50 -13.37
CA PHE A 192 7.30 10.35 -12.05
C PHE A 192 7.97 8.96 -11.91
N PRO A 193 9.04 8.71 -12.68
CA PRO A 193 9.65 7.38 -12.82
C PRO A 193 10.43 6.91 -11.58
N GLY A 194 10.76 7.81 -10.64
CA GLY A 194 11.45 7.48 -9.39
C GLY A 194 10.53 6.83 -8.35
N ILE A 195 9.20 6.96 -8.46
CA ILE A 195 8.29 6.34 -7.50
C ILE A 195 8.27 4.82 -7.71
N ARG A 196 8.56 4.08 -6.66
CA ARG A 196 8.51 2.62 -6.66
C ARG A 196 7.16 2.13 -6.13
N PHE A 197 6.12 2.24 -6.95
CA PHE A 197 4.79 1.74 -6.59
C PHE A 197 4.78 0.23 -6.44
N CYS A 198 4.20 -0.28 -5.35
CA CYS A 198 3.87 -1.68 -5.15
C CYS A 198 2.35 -1.81 -4.95
N LEU A 199 1.69 -2.51 -5.84
CA LEU A 199 0.24 -2.74 -5.75
C LEU A 199 -0.03 -4.02 -4.97
N CYS A 200 -0.90 -3.95 -3.97
CA CYS A 200 -1.32 -5.11 -3.20
C CYS A 200 -2.17 -6.10 -4.03
N HIS A 201 -2.29 -7.33 -3.55
CA HIS A 201 -3.14 -8.38 -4.13
C HIS A 201 -2.83 -8.64 -5.61
N GLY A 202 -1.52 -8.75 -5.95
CA GLY A 202 -1.07 -8.95 -7.33
C GLY A 202 -1.45 -7.82 -8.29
N GLY A 203 -1.75 -6.62 -7.79
CA GLY A 203 -2.30 -5.54 -8.59
C GLY A 203 -3.77 -5.73 -8.97
N GLY A 204 -4.49 -6.61 -8.26
CA GLY A 204 -5.92 -6.86 -8.45
C GLY A 204 -6.26 -7.32 -9.86
N VAL A 205 -7.26 -6.69 -10.47
CA VAL A 205 -7.72 -7.04 -11.83
C VAL A 205 -6.81 -6.50 -12.95
N THR A 206 -5.78 -5.75 -12.64
CA THR A 206 -4.96 -4.98 -13.59
C THR A 206 -4.42 -5.83 -14.73
N ALA A 207 -3.81 -6.97 -14.44
CA ALA A 207 -3.21 -7.82 -15.46
C ALA A 207 -4.25 -8.36 -16.47
N ALA A 208 -5.46 -8.67 -15.99
CA ALA A 208 -6.54 -9.19 -16.82
C ALA A 208 -7.13 -8.14 -17.78
N VAL A 209 -7.09 -6.85 -17.42
CA VAL A 209 -7.71 -5.77 -18.20
C VAL A 209 -6.73 -4.86 -18.95
N ALA A 210 -5.42 -5.05 -18.77
CA ALA A 210 -4.36 -4.22 -19.37
C ALA A 210 -4.50 -4.05 -20.89
N GLY A 211 -4.78 -5.13 -21.62
CA GLY A 211 -5.00 -5.08 -23.06
C GLY A 211 -6.23 -4.23 -23.46
N ARG A 212 -7.27 -4.22 -22.61
CA ARG A 212 -8.44 -3.37 -22.82
C ARG A 212 -8.11 -1.89 -22.62
N TRP A 213 -7.25 -1.56 -21.68
CA TRP A 213 -6.76 -0.19 -21.46
C TRP A 213 -5.98 0.31 -22.67
N GLN A 214 -5.02 -0.48 -23.18
CA GLN A 214 -4.27 -0.13 -24.39
C GLN A 214 -5.22 0.10 -25.58
N ARG A 215 -6.22 -0.79 -25.78
CA ARG A 215 -7.21 -0.60 -26.83
C ARG A 215 -8.00 0.69 -26.68
N GLY A 216 -8.31 1.11 -25.45
CA GLY A 216 -8.97 2.40 -25.16
C GLY A 216 -8.13 3.60 -25.62
N ILE A 217 -6.84 3.57 -25.33
CA ILE A 217 -5.87 4.60 -25.77
C ILE A 217 -5.77 4.62 -27.29
N ASP A 218 -5.56 3.47 -27.96
CA ASP A 218 -5.41 3.36 -29.41
C ASP A 218 -6.63 3.87 -30.17
N GLN A 219 -7.81 3.74 -29.57
CA GLN A 219 -9.07 4.21 -30.15
C GLN A 219 -9.46 5.63 -29.70
N ALA A 220 -8.57 6.36 -29.02
CA ALA A 220 -8.80 7.71 -28.52
C ALA A 220 -10.19 7.84 -27.85
N ARG A 221 -10.50 6.92 -26.91
CA ARG A 221 -11.83 6.93 -26.27
C ARG A 221 -12.02 8.21 -25.45
N PRO A 222 -13.25 8.75 -25.38
CA PRO A 222 -13.53 9.97 -24.65
C PRO A 222 -13.04 9.90 -23.19
N GLY A 223 -12.42 10.97 -22.71
CA GLY A 223 -11.89 11.07 -21.35
C GLY A 223 -10.48 10.51 -21.15
N ILE A 224 -9.89 9.86 -22.17
CA ILE A 224 -8.50 9.40 -22.10
C ILE A 224 -7.59 10.48 -22.71
N ALA A 225 -6.74 11.07 -21.87
CA ALA A 225 -5.69 11.96 -22.32
C ALA A 225 -4.50 11.17 -22.93
N PRO A 226 -3.68 11.77 -23.79
CA PRO A 226 -2.44 11.17 -24.25
C PRO A 226 -1.53 10.79 -23.07
N VAL A 227 -0.99 9.58 -23.06
CA VAL A 227 -0.01 9.08 -22.09
C VAL A 227 1.35 8.91 -22.77
N SER A 228 2.43 9.07 -22.02
CA SER A 228 3.80 9.01 -22.56
C SER A 228 4.29 7.58 -22.78
N LEU A 229 3.68 6.59 -22.11
CA LEU A 229 4.06 5.18 -22.18
C LEU A 229 2.91 4.33 -22.69
N PRO A 230 3.18 3.31 -23.52
CA PRO A 230 2.24 2.22 -23.72
C PRO A 230 1.88 1.54 -22.38
N VAL A 231 0.65 1.02 -22.25
CA VAL A 231 0.19 0.40 -20.99
C VAL A 231 1.15 -0.68 -20.49
N ALA A 232 1.66 -1.53 -21.38
CA ALA A 232 2.59 -2.59 -21.01
C ALA A 232 3.90 -2.02 -20.40
N ASP A 233 4.41 -0.89 -20.90
CA ASP A 233 5.63 -0.27 -20.38
C ASP A 233 5.35 0.49 -19.09
N ALA A 234 4.18 1.12 -18.95
CA ALA A 234 3.72 1.72 -17.71
C ALA A 234 3.60 0.66 -16.60
N LEU A 235 2.98 -0.50 -16.90
CA LEU A 235 2.82 -1.58 -15.92
C LEU A 235 4.15 -2.18 -15.45
N ARG A 236 5.18 -2.22 -16.29
CA ARG A 236 6.53 -2.64 -15.90
C ARG A 236 7.25 -1.68 -14.94
N ARG A 237 6.69 -0.51 -14.70
CA ARG A 237 7.15 0.42 -13.66
C ARG A 237 6.64 0.08 -12.26
N PHE A 238 5.54 -0.69 -12.17
CA PHE A 238 4.99 -1.14 -10.90
C PHE A 238 5.68 -2.41 -10.40
N TYR A 239 5.70 -2.55 -9.10
CA TYR A 239 5.82 -3.81 -8.39
C TYR A 239 4.44 -4.26 -7.95
N VAL A 240 4.27 -5.55 -7.70
CA VAL A 240 3.07 -6.14 -7.12
C VAL A 240 3.49 -7.17 -6.08
N ASP A 241 2.66 -7.42 -5.09
CA ASP A 241 2.86 -8.58 -4.24
C ASP A 241 2.43 -9.88 -4.96
N ASP A 242 2.72 -11.03 -4.36
CA ASP A 242 2.40 -12.34 -4.93
C ASP A 242 1.14 -12.96 -4.33
N LEU A 243 0.34 -12.18 -3.60
CA LEU A 243 -0.87 -12.63 -2.93
C LEU A 243 -2.05 -12.77 -3.92
N VAL A 244 -2.10 -13.88 -4.64
CA VAL A 244 -3.13 -14.14 -5.68
C VAL A 244 -3.78 -15.52 -5.60
N HIS A 245 -3.33 -16.40 -4.71
CA HIS A 245 -3.89 -17.74 -4.43
C HIS A 245 -4.02 -18.68 -5.64
N ASP A 246 -3.32 -18.40 -6.77
CA ASP A 246 -3.38 -19.17 -8.00
C ASP A 246 -2.07 -19.04 -8.79
N ASP A 247 -1.45 -20.18 -9.13
CA ASP A 247 -0.16 -20.21 -9.84
C ASP A 247 -0.26 -19.67 -11.27
N ALA A 248 -1.39 -19.87 -11.96
CA ALA A 248 -1.55 -19.36 -13.32
C ALA A 248 -1.70 -17.84 -13.33
N VAL A 249 -2.34 -17.27 -12.30
CA VAL A 249 -2.38 -15.81 -12.09
C VAL A 249 -0.99 -15.30 -11.80
N LEU A 250 -0.22 -15.98 -10.96
CA LEU A 250 1.16 -15.59 -10.63
C LEU A 250 2.08 -15.56 -11.88
N GLU A 251 1.92 -16.52 -12.80
CA GLU A 251 2.59 -16.48 -14.10
C GLU A 251 2.16 -15.27 -14.94
N LEU A 252 0.86 -14.96 -14.94
CA LEU A 252 0.33 -13.78 -15.63
C LEU A 252 0.93 -12.49 -15.08
N LEU A 253 1.07 -12.35 -13.75
CA LEU A 253 1.74 -11.19 -13.13
C LEU A 253 3.17 -11.06 -13.61
N THR A 254 3.94 -12.14 -13.60
CA THR A 254 5.33 -12.15 -14.07
C THR A 254 5.45 -11.72 -15.54
N LYS A 255 4.51 -12.14 -16.39
CA LYS A 255 4.45 -11.72 -17.81
C LYS A 255 4.07 -10.24 -17.97
N THR A 256 3.16 -9.75 -17.13
CA THR A 256 2.59 -8.39 -17.24
C THR A 256 3.53 -7.34 -16.66
N PHE A 257 3.98 -7.53 -15.43
CA PHE A 257 4.79 -6.55 -14.70
C PHE A 257 6.30 -6.76 -14.94
N GLY A 258 6.72 -7.96 -15.24
CA GLY A 258 8.10 -8.33 -15.54
C GLY A 258 8.76 -9.17 -14.45
N PRO A 259 9.84 -9.88 -14.79
CA PRO A 259 10.62 -10.63 -13.82
C PRO A 259 11.25 -9.68 -12.78
N GLY A 260 11.20 -10.06 -11.51
CA GLY A 260 11.70 -9.23 -10.39
C GLY A 260 10.77 -8.09 -9.98
N ARG A 261 9.54 -8.02 -10.53
CA ARG A 261 8.51 -7.05 -10.12
C ARG A 261 7.42 -7.67 -9.26
N VAL A 262 7.40 -8.98 -9.11
CA VAL A 262 6.50 -9.70 -8.20
C VAL A 262 7.27 -9.97 -6.92
N LEU A 263 6.82 -9.40 -5.82
CA LEU A 263 7.47 -9.43 -4.51
C LEU A 263 6.67 -10.32 -3.56
N ALA A 264 7.32 -10.89 -2.58
CA ALA A 264 6.64 -11.64 -1.54
C ALA A 264 5.86 -10.70 -0.61
N GLY A 265 4.54 -10.91 -0.48
CA GLY A 265 3.68 -10.17 0.43
C GLY A 265 2.59 -11.06 1.00
N SER A 266 2.46 -11.08 2.33
CA SER A 266 1.55 -12.03 3.00
C SER A 266 0.18 -11.49 3.34
N ASP A 267 0.01 -10.17 3.46
CA ASP A 267 -1.17 -9.54 4.07
C ASP A 267 -1.40 -9.98 5.54
N TRP A 268 -0.29 -10.34 6.23
CA TRP A 268 -0.35 -10.72 7.63
C TRP A 268 -0.94 -9.58 8.48
N PRO A 269 -1.84 -9.82 9.42
CA PRO A 269 -2.35 -11.13 9.89
C PRO A 269 -3.77 -11.45 9.39
N PHE A 270 -4.19 -10.93 8.26
CA PHE A 270 -5.55 -11.11 7.76
C PHE A 270 -5.83 -12.55 7.31
N PRO A 271 -7.11 -13.02 7.46
CA PRO A 271 -7.47 -14.42 7.13
C PRO A 271 -7.33 -14.78 5.64
N MET A 272 -7.35 -13.78 4.75
CA MET A 272 -7.13 -13.98 3.31
C MET A 272 -5.67 -13.80 2.93
N GLY A 273 -4.79 -13.60 3.89
CA GLY A 273 -3.36 -13.56 3.70
C GLY A 273 -2.76 -14.92 3.32
N SER A 274 -1.47 -14.93 3.07
CA SER A 274 -0.71 -16.14 2.78
C SER A 274 -0.24 -16.82 4.07
N ASP A 275 -0.27 -18.16 4.08
CA ASP A 275 0.29 -18.98 5.18
C ASP A 275 1.83 -19.02 5.15
N GLY A 276 2.47 -18.49 4.11
CA GLY A 276 3.92 -18.49 3.97
C GLY A 276 4.41 -17.49 2.90
N VAL A 277 5.68 -17.14 2.99
CA VAL A 277 6.33 -16.16 2.12
C VAL A 277 7.38 -16.81 1.23
N SER A 278 7.37 -16.52 -0.07
CA SER A 278 8.33 -17.05 -1.01
C SER A 278 9.72 -16.44 -0.81
N ALA A 279 10.68 -17.21 -0.32
CA ALA A 279 12.07 -16.76 -0.13
C ALA A 279 12.72 -16.21 -1.44
N ALA A 280 12.37 -16.78 -2.60
CA ALA A 280 12.91 -16.33 -3.88
C ALA A 280 12.43 -14.91 -4.28
N ARG A 281 11.24 -14.50 -3.83
CA ARG A 281 10.68 -13.17 -4.11
C ARG A 281 10.98 -12.17 -3.01
N SER A 282 11.09 -12.64 -1.76
CA SER A 282 11.38 -11.79 -0.61
C SER A 282 12.77 -11.14 -0.68
N ALA A 283 13.76 -11.82 -1.27
CA ALA A 283 15.12 -11.29 -1.39
C ALA A 283 15.20 -9.92 -2.12
N THR A 284 14.27 -9.65 -3.04
CA THR A 284 14.20 -8.38 -3.79
C THR A 284 13.61 -7.24 -2.96
N ALA A 285 12.76 -7.55 -1.99
CA ALA A 285 12.03 -6.56 -1.23
C ALA A 285 12.93 -5.66 -0.37
N GLU A 286 14.04 -6.18 0.17
CA GLU A 286 14.96 -5.40 1.00
C GLU A 286 15.47 -4.14 0.29
N VAL A 287 15.78 -4.25 -1.00
CA VAL A 287 16.26 -3.11 -1.80
C VAL A 287 15.22 -2.01 -1.91
N LEU A 288 13.93 -2.37 -1.88
CA LEU A 288 12.82 -1.43 -2.00
C LEU A 288 12.47 -0.74 -0.70
N THR A 289 12.79 -1.35 0.43
CA THR A 289 12.38 -0.88 1.76
C THR A 289 13.48 -0.18 2.54
N ARG A 290 14.59 0.18 1.86
CA ARG A 290 15.62 1.03 2.47
C ARG A 290 15.02 2.37 2.90
N PRO A 291 15.55 3.01 3.97
CA PRO A 291 15.08 4.33 4.40
C PRO A 291 15.07 5.34 3.26
N LEU A 292 14.10 6.25 3.29
CA LEU A 292 13.96 7.32 2.31
C LEU A 292 15.22 8.21 2.29
N ALA A 293 15.51 8.78 1.12
CA ALA A 293 16.60 9.74 0.99
C ALA A 293 16.31 10.98 1.86
N LYS A 294 17.32 11.42 2.64
CA LYS A 294 17.16 12.58 3.55
C LYS A 294 17.32 13.93 2.87
N GLU A 295 17.96 13.95 1.71
CA GLU A 295 18.20 15.18 0.96
C GLU A 295 17.18 15.26 -0.20
N VAL A 296 16.21 16.15 -0.02
CA VAL A 296 15.33 16.61 -1.09
C VAL A 296 15.79 18.04 -1.41
N ALA A 297 16.12 18.31 -2.67
CA ALA A 297 16.45 19.67 -3.09
C ALA A 297 15.28 20.60 -2.71
N GLU A 298 15.59 21.80 -2.22
CA GLU A 298 14.58 22.82 -1.90
C GLU A 298 13.72 23.10 -3.15
N TRP A 299 12.40 23.09 -2.98
CA TRP A 299 11.38 23.30 -4.01
C TRP A 299 10.97 24.75 -4.09
#